data_4c46312e4a321bf1b89d18f9f8853b98
#
_entry.id   4c46312e4a321bf1b89d18f9f8853b98
#
_cell.length_a   1.000
_cell.length_b   1.000
_cell.length_c   1.000
_cell.angle_alpha   90.00
_cell.angle_beta   90.00
_cell.angle_gamma   90.00
#
_symmetry.space_group_name_H-M   'P 1'
#
loop_
_entity.id
_entity.type
_entity.pdbx_description
1 polymer ?
#
loop_
_entity_poly.entity_id
_entity_poly.type
_entity_poly.pdbx_seq_one_letter_code
_entity_poly.pdbx_strand_id
1 'polypeptide(L)'
;MNQEMKTKKKRLGALDICILVAILLCIFGVAARMVFRDNSVMAQDTKLDTYTVHFTVSDIRSTSEKFLKDGKEFYLHETGEYFGVLVGDPSTQYAKKLYVDMYGNTVEVDNNTDEEGLSRSDVAGTFQVSATMGENGFLMLNGNRVIAPNQEIQIRSRELFINIKITSIAKAG
;
A
#
# COMPACT_ATOMS: atom_id res chain seq x y z
N MET A 1 38.25 12.46 -69.64
CA MET A 1 37.03 13.29 -69.64
C MET A 1 36.36 13.09 -68.29
N ASN A 2 36.79 13.91 -67.31
CA ASN A 2 36.34 13.81 -65.94
C ASN A 2 35.19 14.79 -65.71
N GLN A 3 34.00 14.26 -65.43
CA GLN A 3 32.86 15.06 -64.99
C GLN A 3 32.88 15.15 -63.45
N GLU A 4 33.26 16.28 -62.93
CA GLU A 4 33.07 16.65 -61.54
C GLU A 4 31.58 16.85 -61.26
N MET A 5 30.99 15.94 -60.51
CA MET A 5 29.67 16.12 -59.91
C MET A 5 29.73 17.20 -58.81
N LYS A 6 29.34 18.41 -59.14
CA LYS A 6 29.10 19.49 -58.16
C LYS A 6 27.86 19.14 -57.34
N THR A 7 28.03 18.65 -56.13
CA THR A 7 26.97 18.51 -55.14
C THR A 7 26.48 19.89 -54.69
N LYS A 8 25.29 20.29 -55.13
CA LYS A 8 24.59 21.48 -54.65
C LYS A 8 24.28 21.31 -53.16
N LYS A 9 24.98 22.03 -52.30
CA LYS A 9 24.60 22.17 -50.89
C LYS A 9 23.19 22.78 -50.82
N LYS A 10 22.17 21.99 -50.52
CA LYS A 10 20.83 22.50 -50.16
C LYS A 10 20.97 23.35 -48.91
N ARG A 11 20.66 24.63 -49.03
CA ARG A 11 20.54 25.51 -47.86
C ARG A 11 19.26 25.13 -47.15
N LEU A 12 19.36 24.80 -45.88
CA LEU A 12 18.21 24.55 -44.98
C LEU A 12 17.30 25.79 -45.02
N GLY A 13 16.05 25.60 -45.35
CA GLY A 13 15.05 26.67 -45.33
C GLY A 13 14.69 27.06 -43.90
N ALA A 14 14.18 28.27 -43.73
CA ALA A 14 13.73 28.73 -42.38
C ALA A 14 12.73 27.76 -41.74
N LEU A 15 11.89 27.10 -42.56
CA LEU A 15 10.95 26.08 -42.10
C LEU A 15 11.65 24.83 -41.52
N ASP A 16 12.72 24.39 -42.17
CA ASP A 16 13.49 23.22 -41.69
C ASP A 16 14.15 23.50 -40.34
N ILE A 17 14.61 24.74 -40.12
CA ILE A 17 15.20 25.18 -38.86
C ILE A 17 14.14 25.22 -37.76
N CYS A 18 12.92 25.71 -38.03
CA CYS A 18 11.84 25.74 -37.08
C CYS A 18 11.42 24.32 -36.67
N ILE A 19 11.35 23.37 -37.60
CA ILE A 19 11.01 21.97 -37.30
C ILE A 19 12.12 21.33 -36.42
N LEU A 20 13.38 21.57 -36.74
CA LEU A 20 14.52 21.07 -35.97
C LEU A 20 14.53 21.60 -34.55
N VAL A 21 14.25 22.88 -34.33
CA VAL A 21 14.13 23.50 -33.01
C VAL A 21 12.94 22.92 -32.23
N ALA A 22 11.79 22.71 -32.89
CA ALA A 22 10.63 22.10 -32.24
C ALA A 22 10.92 20.66 -31.76
N ILE A 23 11.57 19.84 -32.59
CA ILE A 23 11.98 18.48 -32.22
C ILE A 23 12.95 18.49 -31.04
N LEU A 24 13.95 19.40 -31.06
CA LEU A 24 14.91 19.55 -29.95
C LEU A 24 14.22 19.94 -28.65
N LEU A 25 13.25 20.85 -28.67
CA LEU A 25 12.47 21.23 -27.50
C LEU A 25 11.62 20.07 -26.97
N CYS A 26 11.02 19.26 -27.85
CA CYS A 26 10.29 18.07 -27.44
C CYS A 26 11.19 17.04 -26.75
N ILE A 27 12.38 16.77 -27.32
CA ILE A 27 13.36 15.83 -26.74
C ILE A 27 13.85 16.35 -25.37
N PHE A 28 14.15 17.65 -25.29
CA PHE A 28 14.57 18.29 -24.02
C PHE A 28 13.47 18.25 -22.97
N GLY A 29 12.20 18.47 -23.36
CA GLY A 29 11.05 18.41 -22.47
C GLY A 29 10.83 17.02 -21.90
N VAL A 30 10.96 15.97 -22.73
CA VAL A 30 10.85 14.58 -22.30
C VAL A 30 12.01 14.17 -21.39
N ALA A 31 13.24 14.55 -21.75
CA ALA A 31 14.43 14.28 -20.96
C ALA A 31 14.38 15.01 -19.59
N ALA A 32 13.98 16.28 -19.58
CA ALA A 32 13.76 17.04 -18.35
C ALA A 32 12.71 16.38 -17.46
N ARG A 33 11.59 15.93 -18.05
CA ARG A 33 10.54 15.24 -17.28
C ARG A 33 11.03 13.92 -16.69
N MET A 34 11.87 13.14 -17.37
CA MET A 34 12.49 11.94 -16.81
C MET A 34 13.42 12.28 -15.63
N VAL A 35 14.31 13.24 -15.81
CA VAL A 35 15.26 13.66 -14.78
C VAL A 35 14.56 14.28 -13.56
N PHE A 36 13.54 15.12 -13.78
CA PHE A 36 12.77 15.71 -12.67
C PHE A 36 11.80 14.72 -12.00
N ARG A 37 11.36 13.69 -12.69
CA ARG A 37 10.52 12.64 -12.09
C ARG A 37 11.34 11.75 -11.14
N ASP A 38 12.59 11.46 -11.48
CA ASP A 38 13.45 10.65 -10.60
C ASP A 38 14.02 11.50 -9.44
N ASN A 39 14.12 12.83 -9.57
CA ASN A 39 14.58 13.72 -8.51
C ASN A 39 13.48 14.15 -7.52
N SER A 40 12.22 13.89 -7.76
CA SER A 40 11.14 14.15 -6.79
C SER A 40 11.07 13.10 -5.67
N VAL A 41 11.79 12.03 -5.79
CA VAL A 41 12.15 11.16 -4.68
C VAL A 41 13.57 11.57 -4.23
N MET A 42 13.71 12.77 -3.68
CA MET A 42 14.76 12.95 -2.69
C MET A 42 14.47 11.88 -1.65
N ALA A 43 15.23 10.80 -1.67
CA ALA A 43 15.45 10.00 -0.51
C ALA A 43 16.03 10.96 0.54
N GLN A 44 15.15 11.68 1.24
CA GLN A 44 15.44 12.10 2.57
C GLN A 44 15.92 10.80 3.21
N ASP A 45 17.11 10.83 3.76
CA ASP A 45 17.66 9.79 4.63
C ASP A 45 16.80 9.79 5.91
N THR A 46 15.51 9.51 5.71
CA THR A 46 14.49 9.51 6.74
C THR A 46 14.71 8.20 7.45
N LYS A 47 15.38 8.29 8.58
CA LYS A 47 15.60 7.19 9.50
C LYS A 47 14.26 6.50 9.73
N LEU A 48 14.10 5.31 9.14
CA LEU A 48 12.94 4.47 9.37
C LEU A 48 12.97 4.03 10.83
N ASP A 49 11.97 4.44 11.57
CA ASP A 49 11.73 3.95 12.91
C ASP A 49 10.78 2.76 12.85
N THR A 50 10.84 1.93 13.86
CA THR A 50 9.93 0.79 14.00
C THR A 50 8.72 1.21 14.83
N TYR A 51 7.54 0.87 14.32
CA TYR A 51 6.26 1.15 14.97
C TYR A 51 5.48 -0.15 15.20
N THR A 52 4.74 -0.16 16.29
CA THR A 52 3.79 -1.20 16.66
C THR A 52 2.40 -0.74 16.22
N VAL A 53 1.78 -1.47 15.32
CA VAL A 53 0.45 -1.19 14.76
C VAL A 53 -0.51 -2.26 15.23
N HIS A 54 -1.44 -1.90 16.12
CA HIS A 54 -2.51 -2.80 16.56
C HIS A 54 -3.66 -2.78 15.55
N PHE A 55 -4.23 -3.94 15.31
CA PHE A 55 -5.31 -4.10 14.34
C PHE A 55 -6.38 -5.06 14.84
N THR A 56 -7.55 -4.96 14.22
CA THR A 56 -8.63 -5.92 14.35
C THR A 56 -9.13 -6.34 12.96
N VAL A 57 -9.59 -7.56 12.87
CA VAL A 57 -10.32 -8.11 11.71
C VAL A 57 -11.59 -8.71 12.24
N SER A 58 -12.71 -8.34 11.67
CA SER A 58 -14.00 -8.87 12.10
C SER A 58 -14.53 -9.89 11.10
N ASP A 59 -15.23 -10.88 11.62
CA ASP A 59 -16.03 -11.85 10.86
C ASP A 59 -15.24 -12.66 9.81
N ILE A 60 -14.02 -13.10 10.15
CA ILE A 60 -13.25 -13.99 9.29
C ILE A 60 -13.60 -15.46 9.54
N ARG A 61 -13.42 -16.30 8.52
CA ARG A 61 -13.56 -17.75 8.69
C ARG A 61 -12.45 -18.28 9.59
N SER A 62 -12.79 -19.14 10.55
CA SER A 62 -11.83 -19.75 11.47
C SER A 62 -10.69 -20.49 10.76
N THR A 63 -10.95 -21.02 9.57
CA THR A 63 -9.92 -21.65 8.73
C THR A 63 -8.85 -20.69 8.26
N SER A 64 -9.10 -19.38 8.27
CA SER A 64 -8.15 -18.32 7.89
C SER A 64 -7.20 -17.93 9.02
N GLU A 65 -7.58 -18.16 10.27
CA GLU A 65 -6.78 -17.83 11.47
C GLU A 65 -5.41 -18.49 11.45
N LYS A 66 -5.34 -19.73 10.97
CA LYS A 66 -4.08 -20.49 10.88
C LYS A 66 -2.98 -19.83 10.05
N PHE A 67 -3.34 -18.85 9.22
CA PHE A 67 -2.40 -18.10 8.40
C PHE A 67 -1.93 -16.79 9.07
N LEU A 68 -2.59 -16.41 10.18
CA LEU A 68 -2.19 -15.29 11.02
C LEU A 68 -1.30 -15.82 12.14
N LYS A 69 -0.01 -15.90 11.92
CA LYS A 69 0.98 -16.42 12.86
C LYS A 69 2.12 -15.45 13.06
N ASP A 70 2.76 -15.53 14.22
CA ASP A 70 3.97 -14.80 14.51
C ASP A 70 5.04 -14.95 13.40
N GLY A 71 5.72 -13.87 13.09
CA GLY A 71 6.77 -13.81 12.07
C GLY A 71 6.29 -13.81 10.62
N LYS A 72 4.98 -13.86 10.34
CA LYS A 72 4.45 -13.77 8.98
C LYS A 72 4.52 -12.35 8.42
N GLU A 73 5.03 -12.24 7.21
CA GLU A 73 5.11 -10.99 6.44
C GLU A 73 3.82 -10.70 5.69
N PHE A 74 3.43 -9.44 5.70
CA PHE A 74 2.27 -8.94 4.98
C PHE A 74 2.63 -7.76 4.09
N TYR A 75 1.86 -7.61 3.02
CA TYR A 75 2.04 -6.61 1.99
C TYR A 75 0.72 -5.88 1.76
N LEU A 76 0.78 -4.61 1.40
CA LEU A 76 -0.41 -3.88 0.96
C LEU A 76 -0.97 -4.52 -0.32
N HIS A 77 -2.28 -4.76 -0.36
CA HIS A 77 -2.89 -5.41 -1.52
C HIS A 77 -2.81 -4.55 -2.78
N GLU A 78 -3.08 -3.26 -2.64
CA GLU A 78 -3.16 -2.31 -3.76
C GLU A 78 -1.84 -2.09 -4.47
N THR A 79 -0.74 -1.96 -3.71
CA THR A 79 0.58 -1.59 -4.25
C THR A 79 1.55 -2.76 -4.28
N GLY A 80 1.30 -3.80 -3.49
CA GLY A 80 2.24 -4.89 -3.28
C GLY A 80 3.45 -4.51 -2.42
N GLU A 81 3.46 -3.31 -1.85
CA GLU A 81 4.52 -2.84 -0.96
C GLU A 81 4.50 -3.60 0.36
N TYR A 82 5.68 -3.80 0.93
CA TYR A 82 5.82 -4.42 2.24
C TYR A 82 5.14 -3.57 3.30
N PHE A 83 4.26 -4.19 4.08
CA PHE A 83 3.54 -3.54 5.17
C PHE A 83 4.25 -3.76 6.50
N GLY A 84 4.51 -5.01 6.85
CA GLY A 84 5.13 -5.35 8.12
C GLY A 84 5.06 -6.83 8.44
N VAL A 85 5.53 -7.15 9.63
CA VAL A 85 5.57 -8.51 10.18
C VAL A 85 4.56 -8.61 11.33
N LEU A 86 3.79 -9.71 11.38
CA LEU A 86 2.93 -10.02 12.52
C LEU A 86 3.79 -10.41 13.71
N VAL A 87 3.55 -9.81 14.86
CA VAL A 87 4.29 -10.06 16.11
C VAL A 87 3.37 -10.69 17.13
N GLY A 88 3.77 -11.85 17.61
CA GLY A 88 2.97 -12.68 18.52
C GLY A 88 1.79 -13.34 17.83
N ASP A 89 1.22 -14.34 18.48
CA ASP A 89 -0.01 -14.96 18.00
C ASP A 89 -1.20 -14.05 18.30
N PRO A 90 -2.05 -13.76 17.29
CA PRO A 90 -3.21 -12.90 17.51
C PRO A 90 -4.22 -13.54 18.43
N SER A 91 -4.94 -12.71 19.18
CA SER A 91 -6.07 -13.14 19.98
C SER A 91 -7.29 -13.35 19.09
N THR A 92 -8.01 -14.44 19.31
CA THR A 92 -9.18 -14.84 18.53
C THR A 92 -10.37 -15.01 19.46
N GLN A 93 -11.53 -14.54 19.03
CA GLN A 93 -12.82 -14.76 19.69
C GLN A 93 -13.88 -15.05 18.65
N TYR A 94 -14.98 -15.72 19.03
CA TYR A 94 -16.09 -15.89 18.10
C TYR A 94 -16.65 -14.55 17.67
N ALA A 95 -16.90 -14.40 16.37
CA ALA A 95 -17.57 -13.22 15.84
C ALA A 95 -18.99 -13.16 16.37
N LYS A 96 -19.49 -11.95 16.63
CA LYS A 96 -20.81 -11.75 17.19
C LYS A 96 -21.77 -11.23 16.15
N LYS A 97 -23.01 -11.74 16.18
CA LYS A 97 -24.13 -11.25 15.36
C LYS A 97 -25.20 -10.65 16.24
N LEU A 98 -25.80 -9.59 15.75
CA LEU A 98 -26.94 -8.95 16.38
C LEU A 98 -28.23 -9.56 15.78
N TYR A 99 -29.10 -10.07 16.64
CA TYR A 99 -30.43 -10.53 16.28
C TYR A 99 -31.48 -9.70 17.00
N VAL A 100 -32.61 -9.52 16.37
CA VAL A 100 -33.78 -8.92 17.03
C VAL A 100 -34.67 -10.07 17.48
N ASP A 101 -34.92 -10.16 18.79
CA ASP A 101 -35.81 -11.17 19.36
C ASP A 101 -37.28 -10.89 19.03
N MET A 102 -38.18 -11.83 19.42
CA MET A 102 -39.59 -11.68 19.16
C MET A 102 -40.26 -10.52 19.89
N TYR A 103 -39.57 -9.92 20.86
CA TYR A 103 -40.02 -8.75 21.64
C TYR A 103 -39.46 -7.45 21.10
N GLY A 104 -38.66 -7.49 20.02
CA GLY A 104 -38.03 -6.32 19.43
C GLY A 104 -36.72 -5.89 20.10
N ASN A 105 -36.16 -6.68 21.02
CA ASN A 105 -34.88 -6.39 21.66
C ASN A 105 -33.72 -6.87 20.77
N THR A 106 -32.64 -6.11 20.74
CA THR A 106 -31.42 -6.54 20.09
C THR A 106 -30.61 -7.44 21.03
N VAL A 107 -30.36 -8.66 20.60
CA VAL A 107 -29.59 -9.66 21.32
C VAL A 107 -28.31 -9.97 20.54
N GLU A 108 -27.20 -9.97 21.24
CA GLU A 108 -25.89 -10.33 20.69
C GLU A 108 -25.66 -11.83 20.91
N VAL A 109 -25.37 -12.55 19.84
CA VAL A 109 -25.15 -14.00 19.84
C VAL A 109 -23.85 -14.32 19.14
N ASP A 110 -23.10 -15.29 19.65
CA ASP A 110 -21.87 -15.78 19.02
C ASP A 110 -22.20 -16.40 17.66
N ASN A 111 -21.51 -15.94 16.62
CA ASN A 111 -21.63 -16.47 15.27
C ASN A 111 -20.75 -17.72 15.10
N ASN A 112 -21.17 -18.81 15.74
CA ASN A 112 -20.37 -20.05 15.79
C ASN A 112 -20.32 -20.78 14.44
N THR A 113 -21.28 -20.52 13.56
CA THR A 113 -21.40 -21.18 12.26
C THR A 113 -21.95 -20.21 11.22
N ASP A 114 -21.35 -20.19 10.05
CA ASP A 114 -21.93 -19.54 8.87
C ASP A 114 -22.87 -20.51 8.12
N GLU A 115 -23.43 -20.06 6.99
CA GLU A 115 -24.31 -20.88 6.14
C GLU A 115 -23.64 -22.15 5.60
N GLU A 116 -22.30 -22.16 5.54
CA GLU A 116 -21.49 -23.30 5.12
C GLU A 116 -21.10 -24.21 6.31
N GLY A 117 -21.57 -23.93 7.52
CA GLY A 117 -21.26 -24.69 8.72
C GLY A 117 -19.87 -24.37 9.32
N LEU A 118 -19.24 -23.27 8.89
CA LEU A 118 -17.92 -22.84 9.38
C LEU A 118 -18.09 -21.77 10.46
N SER A 119 -17.28 -21.85 11.50
CA SER A 119 -17.25 -20.82 12.53
C SER A 119 -16.60 -19.53 12.00
N ARG A 120 -17.06 -18.42 12.55
CA ARG A 120 -16.56 -17.08 12.27
C ARG A 120 -15.89 -16.50 13.51
N SER A 121 -14.83 -15.76 13.29
CA SER A 121 -14.02 -15.20 14.39
C SER A 121 -13.66 -13.74 14.14
N ASP A 122 -13.56 -13.02 15.23
CA ASP A 122 -12.91 -11.72 15.30
C ASP A 122 -11.49 -11.94 15.80
N VAL A 123 -10.54 -11.30 15.15
CA VAL A 123 -9.11 -11.43 15.43
C VAL A 123 -8.54 -10.07 15.75
N ALA A 124 -7.74 -9.99 16.82
CA ALA A 124 -6.94 -8.82 17.16
C ALA A 124 -5.47 -9.19 17.26
N GLY A 125 -4.61 -8.37 16.70
CA GLY A 125 -3.18 -8.63 16.64
C GLY A 125 -2.34 -7.38 16.49
N THR A 126 -1.05 -7.60 16.27
CA THR A 126 -0.06 -6.53 16.24
C THR A 126 0.92 -6.74 15.10
N PHE A 127 1.13 -5.70 14.32
CA PHE A 127 2.19 -5.66 13.32
C PHE A 127 3.36 -4.80 13.79
N GLN A 128 4.57 -5.24 13.47
CA GLN A 128 5.75 -4.40 13.50
C GLN A 128 5.98 -3.84 12.10
N VAL A 129 6.00 -2.51 12.00
CA VAL A 129 6.03 -1.78 10.73
C VAL A 129 7.20 -0.81 10.73
N SER A 130 8.01 -0.82 9.68
CA SER A 130 9.09 0.15 9.48
C SER A 130 8.55 1.34 8.69
N ALA A 131 8.54 2.52 9.30
CA ALA A 131 7.92 3.69 8.73
C ALA A 131 8.56 4.99 9.26
N THR A 132 8.11 6.13 8.76
CA THR A 132 8.49 7.44 9.27
C THR A 132 7.29 8.16 9.85
N MET A 133 7.50 8.97 10.87
CA MET A 133 6.46 9.87 11.37
C MET A 133 6.48 11.15 10.53
N GLY A 134 5.38 11.46 9.87
CA GLY A 134 5.21 12.71 9.16
C GLY A 134 5.04 13.89 10.13
N GLU A 135 5.22 15.10 9.62
CA GLU A 135 5.07 16.34 10.41
C GLU A 135 3.71 16.48 11.07
N ASN A 136 2.68 15.89 10.47
CA ASN A 136 1.30 15.90 11.00
C ASN A 136 1.02 14.80 12.05
N GLY A 137 2.04 14.03 12.47
CA GLY A 137 1.87 12.93 13.43
C GLY A 137 1.26 11.66 12.84
N PHE A 138 1.08 11.58 11.53
CA PHE A 138 0.66 10.35 10.85
C PHE A 138 1.85 9.48 10.48
N LEU A 139 1.66 8.17 10.56
CA LEU A 139 2.65 7.20 10.13
C LEU A 139 2.70 7.15 8.60
N MET A 140 3.90 7.31 8.03
CA MET A 140 4.12 7.26 6.59
C MET A 140 4.91 6.00 6.23
N LEU A 141 4.25 5.06 5.56
CA LEU A 141 4.87 3.87 5.02
C LEU A 141 5.56 4.23 3.69
N ASN A 142 6.83 3.84 3.54
CA ASN A 142 7.65 4.10 2.34
C ASN A 142 7.63 5.57 1.86
N GLY A 143 7.37 6.52 2.78
CA GLY A 143 7.39 7.95 2.50
C GLY A 143 6.20 8.51 1.71
N ASN A 144 5.24 7.68 1.30
CA ASN A 144 4.12 8.10 0.45
C ASN A 144 2.73 7.65 0.92
N ARG A 145 2.63 6.60 1.72
CA ARG A 145 1.34 6.06 2.19
C ARG A 145 1.13 6.41 3.65
N VAL A 146 0.07 7.18 3.91
CA VAL A 146 -0.34 7.52 5.28
C VAL A 146 -1.12 6.35 5.88
N ILE A 147 -0.76 6.00 7.12
CA ILE A 147 -1.46 5.03 7.97
C ILE A 147 -1.90 5.72 9.25
N ALA A 148 -3.17 5.56 9.60
CA ALA A 148 -3.77 6.23 10.74
C ALA A 148 -4.68 5.27 11.54
N PRO A 149 -4.91 5.51 12.84
CA PRO A 149 -5.93 4.81 13.61
C PRO A 149 -7.32 4.96 12.99
N ASN A 150 -8.15 3.92 13.13
CA ASN A 150 -9.47 3.76 12.52
C ASN A 150 -9.49 3.61 10.99
N GLN A 151 -8.36 3.59 10.33
CA GLN A 151 -8.28 3.31 8.90
C GLN A 151 -8.47 1.81 8.64
N GLU A 152 -9.21 1.49 7.58
CA GLU A 152 -9.28 0.14 7.04
C GLU A 152 -8.31 0.01 5.87
N ILE A 153 -7.50 -1.03 5.88
CA ILE A 153 -6.54 -1.32 4.83
C ILE A 153 -6.62 -2.79 4.43
N GLN A 154 -6.38 -3.04 3.15
CA GLN A 154 -6.30 -4.38 2.62
C GLN A 154 -4.86 -4.86 2.61
N ILE A 155 -4.61 -5.96 3.28
CA ILE A 155 -3.29 -6.60 3.31
C ILE A 155 -3.37 -8.03 2.79
N ARG A 156 -2.26 -8.51 2.30
CA ARG A 156 -2.11 -9.86 1.81
C ARG A 156 -0.81 -10.50 2.26
N SER A 157 -0.86 -11.79 2.50
CA SER A 157 0.30 -12.66 2.52
C SER A 157 0.26 -13.59 1.30
N ARG A 158 1.09 -14.60 1.28
CA ARG A 158 1.06 -15.63 0.23
C ARG A 158 -0.23 -16.46 0.27
N GLU A 159 -0.77 -16.70 1.46
CA GLU A 159 -1.89 -17.61 1.70
C GLU A 159 -3.18 -16.91 2.11
N LEU A 160 -3.11 -15.63 2.47
CA LEU A 160 -4.22 -14.90 3.06
C LEU A 160 -4.37 -13.50 2.48
N PHE A 161 -5.61 -13.11 2.21
CA PHE A 161 -6.03 -11.76 1.87
C PHE A 161 -7.12 -11.32 2.85
N ILE A 162 -6.91 -10.19 3.54
CA ILE A 162 -7.82 -9.68 4.57
C ILE A 162 -7.88 -8.16 4.60
N ASN A 163 -9.02 -7.66 5.07
CA ASN A 163 -9.18 -6.26 5.46
C ASN A 163 -8.91 -6.15 6.97
N ILE A 164 -7.99 -5.30 7.35
CA ILE A 164 -7.72 -5.00 8.74
C ILE A 164 -8.17 -3.57 9.07
N LYS A 165 -8.66 -3.36 10.26
CA LYS A 165 -8.89 -2.05 10.84
C LYS A 165 -7.79 -1.73 11.83
N ILE A 166 -7.08 -0.64 11.61
CA ILE A 166 -6.03 -0.18 12.54
C ILE A 166 -6.69 0.42 13.77
N THR A 167 -6.35 -0.08 14.94
CA THR A 167 -6.91 0.41 16.21
C THR A 167 -6.01 1.43 16.89
N SER A 168 -4.70 1.21 16.89
CA SER A 168 -3.73 2.15 17.43
C SER A 168 -2.35 1.97 16.81
N ILE A 169 -1.52 3.01 16.93
CA ILE A 169 -0.14 3.02 16.48
C ILE A 169 0.72 3.57 17.61
N ALA A 170 1.80 2.89 17.94
CA ALA A 170 2.78 3.31 18.93
C ALA A 170 4.20 3.13 18.38
N LYS A 171 5.14 3.96 18.83
CA LYS A 171 6.55 3.72 18.50
C LYS A 171 7.03 2.50 19.28
N ALA A 172 7.72 1.60 18.61
CA ALA A 172 8.35 0.47 19.27
C ALA A 172 9.48 0.99 20.17
N GLY A 173 9.50 0.53 21.43
CA GLY A 173 10.49 0.93 22.42
C GLY A 173 11.86 0.31 22.18
#